data_18ef8e66adcd7535c1ae7a6e6a31e00f
#
_entry.id   18ef8e66adcd7535c1ae7a6e6a31e00f
#
_cell.length_a   1.000
_cell.length_b   1.000
_cell.length_c   1.000
_cell.angle_alpha   90.00
_cell.angle_beta   90.00
_cell.angle_gamma   90.00
#
_symmetry.space_group_name_H-M   'P 1'
#
loop_
_entity.id
_entity.type
_entity.pdbx_description
1 polymer ?
#
loop_
_entity_poly.entity_id
_entity_poly.type
_entity_poly.pdbx_seq_one_letter_code
_entity_poly.pdbx_strand_id
1 'polypeptide(L)'
;DYVKSRISNVMDPNYYYHLRDHIYADFNYMHVNDLGCMEFAGGYPSNLHEEINNYSIIAGVVARTEEFDIIHAHDWLTYPAGINAKHVSGKPLCIHVHATDFDRSRGKVNPTVYAIEKDGMDNADCIMCVSELTRQTVIHQYHQDPRKCFTMHNAVYPLRQELQDIPRPDH
;
A
#
# COMPACT_ATOMS: atom_id res chain seq x y z
N ASP A 1 2.44 -18.51 0.67
CA ASP A 1 3.47 -19.58 0.86
C ASP A 1 4.88 -19.12 0.50
N TYR A 2 5.07 -18.41 -0.62
CA TYR A 2 6.39 -17.91 -1.03
C TYR A 2 6.96 -16.83 -0.09
N VAL A 3 6.13 -15.90 0.34
CA VAL A 3 6.51 -14.85 1.31
C VAL A 3 6.77 -15.47 2.68
N LYS A 4 5.94 -16.42 3.10
CA LYS A 4 6.09 -17.15 4.37
C LYS A 4 7.40 -17.91 4.46
N SER A 5 7.84 -18.57 3.37
CA SER A 5 9.08 -19.35 3.35
C SER A 5 10.36 -18.49 3.37
N ARG A 6 10.32 -17.29 2.78
CA ARG A 6 11.48 -16.37 2.79
C ARG A 6 11.61 -15.59 4.09
N ILE A 7 10.49 -15.18 4.70
CA ILE A 7 10.51 -14.44 5.98
C ILE A 7 11.03 -15.33 7.11
N SER A 8 10.67 -16.62 7.13
CA SER A 8 11.15 -17.54 8.17
C SER A 8 12.67 -17.74 8.18
N ASN A 9 13.36 -17.46 7.06
CA ASN A 9 14.82 -17.63 6.96
C ASN A 9 15.61 -16.34 7.31
N VAL A 10 14.94 -15.20 7.51
CA VAL A 10 15.59 -13.88 7.59
C VAL A 10 15.46 -13.23 8.97
N MET A 11 14.59 -13.72 9.84
CA MET A 11 14.36 -13.05 11.12
C MET A 11 15.22 -13.63 12.25
N ASP A 12 16.35 -12.96 12.50
CA ASP A 12 16.99 -12.99 13.82
C ASP A 12 16.01 -12.41 14.85
N PRO A 13 15.65 -13.14 15.92
CA PRO A 13 14.79 -12.63 16.99
C PRO A 13 15.29 -11.29 17.58
N ASN A 14 16.60 -11.10 17.69
CA ASN A 14 17.18 -9.84 18.18
C ASN A 14 16.94 -8.65 17.25
N TYR A 15 16.93 -8.90 15.94
CA TYR A 15 16.60 -7.89 14.94
C TYR A 15 15.14 -7.42 15.04
N TYR A 16 14.23 -8.35 15.32
CA TYR A 16 12.83 -8.06 15.55
C TYR A 16 12.61 -7.13 16.75
N TYR A 17 13.31 -7.36 17.87
CA TYR A 17 13.23 -6.49 19.06
C TYR A 17 13.77 -5.09 18.77
N HIS A 18 14.83 -4.96 17.99
CA HIS A 18 15.35 -3.66 17.56
C HIS A 18 14.39 -2.90 16.66
N LEU A 19 13.72 -3.58 15.73
CA LEU A 19 12.68 -2.96 14.88
C LEU A 19 11.51 -2.45 15.73
N ARG A 20 11.08 -3.25 16.68
CA ARG A 20 9.98 -2.95 17.59
C ARG A 20 10.21 -1.64 18.34
N ASP A 21 11.40 -1.40 18.82
CA ASP A 21 11.71 -0.26 19.66
C ASP A 21 11.87 1.06 18.87
N HIS A 22 12.06 0.97 17.55
CA HIS A 22 12.31 2.13 16.70
C HIS A 22 11.13 2.60 15.82
N ILE A 23 10.13 1.78 15.57
CA ILE A 23 9.11 2.08 14.56
C ILE A 23 7.75 2.45 15.14
N TYR A 24 7.30 1.86 16.24
CA TYR A 24 6.00 2.19 16.86
C TYR A 24 5.96 1.89 18.35
N ALA A 25 5.46 2.84 19.15
CA ALA A 25 5.30 2.73 20.61
C ALA A 25 4.15 1.78 21.05
N ASP A 26 3.34 1.24 20.14
CA ASP A 26 2.14 0.44 20.43
C ASP A 26 2.19 -1.01 19.92
N PHE A 27 3.34 -1.67 20.05
CA PHE A 27 3.57 -3.03 19.53
C PHE A 27 2.98 -4.16 20.38
N ASN A 28 2.05 -3.92 21.26
CA ASN A 28 1.52 -4.95 22.18
C ASN A 28 0.65 -6.05 21.52
N TYR A 29 0.46 -6.04 20.19
CA TYR A 29 -0.48 -6.93 19.50
C TYR A 29 0.12 -7.80 18.39
N MET A 30 1.43 -7.88 18.28
CA MET A 30 2.01 -8.74 17.24
C MET A 30 2.06 -10.19 17.69
N HIS A 31 1.26 -11.03 17.06
CA HIS A 31 1.39 -12.48 17.18
C HIS A 31 2.60 -12.98 16.39
N VAL A 32 3.74 -13.01 17.06
CA VAL A 32 4.92 -13.73 16.58
C VAL A 32 4.92 -15.09 17.25
N ASN A 33 4.96 -16.16 16.46
CA ASN A 33 5.05 -17.50 17.02
C ASN A 33 6.45 -17.74 17.63
N ASP A 34 6.61 -18.87 18.36
CA ASP A 34 7.87 -19.23 19.04
C ASP A 34 9.09 -19.33 18.10
N LEU A 35 8.87 -19.35 16.78
CA LEU A 35 9.90 -19.37 15.74
C LEU A 35 10.24 -17.97 15.19
N GLY A 36 9.66 -16.91 15.76
CA GLY A 36 9.85 -15.54 15.26
C GLY A 36 9.14 -15.24 13.93
N CYS A 37 8.17 -16.05 13.53
CA CYS A 37 7.41 -15.88 12.29
C CYS A 37 6.08 -15.18 12.56
N MET A 38 5.72 -14.24 11.69
CA MET A 38 4.39 -13.62 11.67
C MET A 38 3.45 -14.45 10.79
N GLU A 39 2.26 -14.74 11.30
CA GLU A 39 1.22 -15.40 10.52
C GLU A 39 0.28 -14.39 9.89
N PHE A 40 0.15 -14.45 8.57
CA PHE A 40 -0.85 -13.71 7.80
C PHE A 40 -2.08 -14.57 7.58
N ALA A 41 -3.24 -14.08 7.99
CA ALA A 41 -4.52 -14.78 7.80
C ALA A 41 -4.99 -14.78 6.34
N GLY A 42 -4.47 -13.89 5.51
CA GLY A 42 -4.79 -13.83 4.06
C GLY A 42 -6.23 -13.42 3.75
N GLY A 43 -6.93 -12.81 4.71
CA GLY A 43 -8.30 -12.33 4.57
C GLY A 43 -8.44 -10.89 5.11
N TYR A 44 -9.67 -10.36 5.09
CA TYR A 44 -10.00 -9.14 5.82
C TYR A 44 -10.40 -9.49 7.25
N PRO A 45 -9.46 -9.43 8.22
CA PRO A 45 -9.77 -9.76 9.61
C PRO A 45 -10.64 -8.67 10.23
N SER A 46 -11.21 -8.99 11.39
CA SER A 46 -11.99 -8.01 12.19
C SER A 46 -11.17 -6.81 12.63
N ASN A 47 -9.83 -6.91 12.59
CA ASN A 47 -8.88 -5.84 12.92
C ASN A 47 -7.98 -5.51 11.72
N LEU A 48 -8.55 -4.79 10.74
CA LEU A 48 -7.84 -4.38 9.52
C LEU A 48 -6.62 -3.49 9.81
N HIS A 49 -6.67 -2.67 10.85
CA HIS A 49 -5.55 -1.80 11.22
C HIS A 49 -4.33 -2.58 11.72
N GLU A 50 -4.56 -3.67 12.42
CA GLU A 50 -3.49 -4.57 12.86
C GLU A 50 -2.80 -5.24 11.67
N GLU A 51 -3.57 -5.70 10.68
CA GLU A 51 -3.01 -6.28 9.46
C GLU A 51 -2.20 -5.28 8.63
N ILE A 52 -2.67 -4.04 8.51
CA ILE A 52 -1.93 -2.96 7.85
C ILE A 52 -0.59 -2.72 8.55
N ASN A 53 -0.60 -2.73 9.87
CA ASN A 53 0.59 -2.53 10.69
C ASN A 53 1.58 -3.69 10.53
N ASN A 54 1.10 -4.93 10.62
CA ASN A 54 1.89 -6.14 10.42
C ASN A 54 2.51 -6.17 9.01
N TYR A 55 1.73 -5.82 8.00
CA TYR A 55 2.21 -5.72 6.63
C TYR A 55 3.30 -4.66 6.48
N SER A 56 3.16 -3.51 7.14
CA SER A 56 4.16 -2.45 7.14
C SER A 56 5.51 -2.92 7.70
N ILE A 57 5.49 -3.68 8.80
CA ILE A 57 6.70 -4.21 9.42
C ILE A 57 7.41 -5.19 8.50
N ILE A 58 6.65 -6.13 7.91
CA ILE A 58 7.20 -7.11 6.97
C ILE A 58 7.82 -6.41 5.75
N ALA A 59 7.15 -5.39 5.22
CA ALA A 59 7.69 -4.60 4.12
C ALA A 59 9.04 -3.96 4.46
N GLY A 60 9.21 -3.46 5.69
CA GLY A 60 10.49 -2.96 6.18
C GLY A 60 11.58 -4.02 6.24
N VAL A 61 11.24 -5.26 6.64
CA VAL A 61 12.19 -6.39 6.64
C VAL A 61 12.60 -6.74 5.20
N VAL A 62 11.62 -6.91 4.31
CA VAL A 62 11.86 -7.21 2.89
C VAL A 62 12.73 -6.14 2.24
N ALA A 63 12.46 -4.87 2.54
CA ALA A 63 13.21 -3.74 2.01
C ALA A 63 14.69 -3.70 2.44
N ARG A 64 15.07 -4.41 3.50
CA ARG A 64 16.47 -4.56 3.92
C ARG A 64 17.19 -5.71 3.27
N THR A 65 16.46 -6.75 2.87
CA THR A 65 17.02 -8.02 2.42
C THR A 65 17.00 -8.21 0.92
N GLU A 66 16.13 -7.47 0.22
CA GLU A 66 16.00 -7.57 -1.23
C GLU A 66 16.62 -6.36 -1.92
N GLU A 67 17.18 -6.58 -3.10
CA GLU A 67 17.66 -5.51 -3.97
C GLU A 67 16.52 -5.05 -4.90
N PHE A 68 16.28 -3.75 -4.93
CA PHE A 68 15.27 -3.13 -5.80
C PHE A 68 15.59 -1.64 -6.01
N ASP A 69 15.02 -1.04 -7.04
CA ASP A 69 15.26 0.35 -7.40
C ASP A 69 14.15 1.29 -6.93
N ILE A 70 12.92 0.81 -6.85
CA ILE A 70 11.74 1.62 -6.55
C ILE A 70 10.74 0.81 -5.72
N ILE A 71 10.00 1.50 -4.86
CA ILE A 71 8.87 0.96 -4.11
C ILE A 71 7.60 1.41 -4.81
N HIS A 72 6.69 0.47 -5.09
CA HIS A 72 5.41 0.77 -5.68
C HIS A 72 4.28 0.21 -4.81
N ALA A 73 3.52 1.11 -4.16
CA ALA A 73 2.43 0.77 -3.26
C ALA A 73 1.07 1.12 -3.89
N HIS A 74 0.11 0.20 -3.78
CA HIS A 74 -1.22 0.32 -4.38
C HIS A 74 -2.30 0.50 -3.32
N ASP A 75 -3.00 1.61 -3.36
CA ASP A 75 -4.07 2.01 -2.45
C ASP A 75 -3.67 2.08 -0.96
N TRP A 76 -4.54 2.65 -0.17
CA TRP A 76 -4.30 3.06 1.20
C TRP A 76 -3.86 1.93 2.14
N LEU A 77 -4.29 0.68 1.89
CA LEU A 77 -3.91 -0.48 2.70
C LEU A 77 -2.41 -0.78 2.65
N THR A 78 -1.73 -0.40 1.56
CA THR A 78 -0.31 -0.66 1.34
C THR A 78 0.58 0.56 1.56
N TYR A 79 0.01 1.75 1.75
CA TYR A 79 0.82 2.96 1.93
C TYR A 79 1.72 2.92 3.16
N PRO A 80 1.26 2.47 4.35
CA PRO A 80 2.14 2.34 5.51
C PRO A 80 3.32 1.40 5.26
N ALA A 81 3.11 0.31 4.51
CA ALA A 81 4.16 -0.61 4.09
C ALA A 81 5.18 0.06 3.15
N GLY A 82 4.69 0.82 2.17
CA GLY A 82 5.53 1.60 1.27
C GLY A 82 6.36 2.66 1.98
N ILE A 83 5.77 3.38 2.93
CA ILE A 83 6.46 4.39 3.75
C ILE A 83 7.58 3.75 4.57
N ASN A 84 7.29 2.63 5.24
CA ASN A 84 8.29 1.93 6.04
C ASN A 84 9.42 1.37 5.18
N ALA A 85 9.10 0.77 4.04
CA ALA A 85 10.11 0.30 3.08
C ALA A 85 11.00 1.45 2.58
N LYS A 86 10.43 2.63 2.28
CA LYS A 86 11.18 3.84 1.93
C LYS A 86 12.12 4.28 3.05
N HIS A 87 11.63 4.33 4.28
CA HIS A 87 12.43 4.73 5.45
C HIS A 87 13.65 3.82 5.66
N VAL A 88 13.45 2.52 5.48
CA VAL A 88 14.48 1.51 5.73
C VAL A 88 15.51 1.44 4.60
N SER A 89 15.06 1.54 3.34
CA SER A 89 15.93 1.35 2.17
C SER A 89 16.49 2.64 1.58
N GLY A 90 15.84 3.79 1.88
CA GLY A 90 16.15 5.06 1.22
C GLY A 90 15.73 5.12 -0.26
N LYS A 91 15.01 4.11 -0.77
CA LYS A 91 14.56 4.06 -2.16
C LYS A 91 13.30 4.90 -2.38
N PRO A 92 13.10 5.43 -3.60
CA PRO A 92 11.94 6.26 -3.90
C PRO A 92 10.63 5.46 -3.80
N LEU A 93 9.58 6.12 -3.26
CA LEU A 93 8.24 5.58 -3.14
C LEU A 93 7.34 6.17 -4.22
N CYS A 94 6.77 5.31 -5.04
CA CYS A 94 5.66 5.61 -5.91
C CYS A 94 4.38 4.99 -5.35
N ILE A 95 3.32 5.76 -5.23
CA ILE A 95 2.01 5.23 -4.87
C ILE A 95 1.07 5.27 -6.06
N HIS A 96 0.17 4.29 -6.12
CA HIS A 96 -0.85 4.19 -7.15
C HIS A 96 -2.24 4.28 -6.52
N VAL A 97 -2.97 5.32 -6.88
CA VAL A 97 -4.30 5.62 -6.37
C VAL A 97 -5.33 5.08 -7.36
N HIS A 98 -5.96 3.95 -7.02
CA HIS A 98 -7.05 3.40 -7.82
C HIS A 98 -8.40 4.02 -7.47
N ALA A 99 -8.62 4.34 -6.20
CA ALA A 99 -9.75 5.12 -5.71
C ALA A 99 -9.38 5.77 -4.37
N THR A 100 -9.95 6.92 -4.07
CA THR A 100 -9.83 7.56 -2.77
C THR A 100 -11.05 7.24 -1.89
N ASP A 101 -10.97 7.55 -0.59
CA ASP A 101 -12.13 7.41 0.27
C ASP A 101 -13.26 8.38 -0.11
N PHE A 102 -12.96 9.50 -0.78
CA PHE A 102 -13.99 10.37 -1.37
C PHE A 102 -14.83 9.64 -2.41
N ASP A 103 -14.22 8.79 -3.23
CA ASP A 103 -14.91 8.00 -4.25
C ASP A 103 -15.77 6.91 -3.60
N ARG A 104 -15.21 6.18 -2.62
CA ARG A 104 -15.86 5.05 -1.94
C ARG A 104 -17.03 5.48 -1.06
N SER A 105 -16.88 6.62 -0.37
CA SER A 105 -17.83 7.11 0.63
C SER A 105 -18.86 8.11 0.08
N ARG A 106 -18.76 8.46 -1.23
CA ARG A 106 -19.57 9.53 -1.83
C ARG A 106 -19.41 10.86 -1.08
N GLY A 107 -18.18 11.17 -0.68
CA GLY A 107 -17.81 12.40 0.02
C GLY A 107 -17.99 12.37 1.54
N LYS A 108 -18.48 11.27 2.14
CA LYS A 108 -18.55 11.06 3.60
C LYS A 108 -17.28 10.35 4.10
N VAL A 109 -16.18 11.02 3.99
CA VAL A 109 -14.83 10.46 4.20
C VAL A 109 -14.66 9.94 5.62
N ASN A 110 -14.10 8.73 5.76
CA ASN A 110 -13.66 8.18 7.05
C ASN A 110 -12.35 8.89 7.47
N PRO A 111 -12.32 9.55 8.63
CA PRO A 111 -11.14 10.32 9.05
C PRO A 111 -9.85 9.48 9.15
N THR A 112 -9.96 8.22 9.56
CA THR A 112 -8.80 7.32 9.70
C THR A 112 -8.26 6.92 8.33
N VAL A 113 -9.12 6.56 7.40
CA VAL A 113 -8.72 6.23 6.02
C VAL A 113 -8.10 7.44 5.34
N TYR A 114 -8.73 8.61 5.48
CA TYR A 114 -8.19 9.87 4.96
C TYR A 114 -6.79 10.16 5.50
N ALA A 115 -6.57 9.96 6.80
CA ALA A 115 -5.26 10.19 7.41
C ALA A 115 -4.19 9.27 6.83
N ILE A 116 -4.50 7.99 6.62
CA ILE A 116 -3.58 7.02 6.02
C ILE A 116 -3.31 7.35 4.54
N GLU A 117 -4.36 7.69 3.77
CA GLU A 117 -4.23 8.11 2.39
C GLU A 117 -3.36 9.37 2.27
N LYS A 118 -3.63 10.37 3.12
CA LYS A 118 -2.87 11.63 3.16
C LYS A 118 -1.40 11.40 3.52
N ASP A 119 -1.13 10.57 4.53
CA ASP A 119 0.24 10.24 4.94
C ASP A 119 1.01 9.52 3.83
N GLY A 120 0.36 8.55 3.16
CA GLY A 120 0.92 7.90 1.98
C GLY A 120 1.28 8.87 0.86
N MET A 121 0.36 9.78 0.56
CA MET A 121 0.55 10.79 -0.46
C MET A 121 1.65 11.80 -0.09
N ASP A 122 1.72 12.23 1.16
CA ASP A 122 2.74 13.19 1.64
C ASP A 122 4.15 12.61 1.55
N ASN A 123 4.30 11.32 1.87
CA ASN A 123 5.59 10.61 1.85
C ASN A 123 6.02 10.12 0.47
N ALA A 124 5.12 10.10 -0.52
CA ALA A 124 5.43 9.63 -1.86
C ALA A 124 6.26 10.65 -2.66
N ASP A 125 7.21 10.14 -3.42
CA ASP A 125 7.98 10.90 -4.42
C ASP A 125 7.20 11.05 -5.73
N CYS A 126 6.32 10.08 -6.03
CA CYS A 126 5.46 10.06 -7.21
C CYS A 126 4.08 9.53 -6.84
N ILE A 127 3.03 10.14 -7.38
CA ILE A 127 1.65 9.71 -7.20
C ILE A 127 1.04 9.43 -8.58
N MET A 128 0.76 8.17 -8.85
CA MET A 128 0.05 7.73 -10.05
C MET A 128 -1.44 7.64 -9.75
N CYS A 129 -2.28 8.27 -10.57
CA CYS A 129 -3.72 8.26 -10.44
C CYS A 129 -4.33 7.58 -11.66
N VAL A 130 -5.28 6.67 -11.48
CA VAL A 130 -5.88 5.90 -12.59
C VAL A 130 -6.69 6.74 -13.57
N SER A 131 -7.03 7.98 -13.21
CA SER A 131 -7.75 8.91 -14.08
C SER A 131 -7.40 10.36 -13.75
N GLU A 132 -7.71 11.26 -14.67
CA GLU A 132 -7.58 12.70 -14.40
C GLU A 132 -8.52 13.15 -13.28
N LEU A 133 -9.72 12.55 -13.16
CA LEU A 133 -10.63 12.82 -12.05
C LEU A 133 -9.99 12.48 -10.71
N THR A 134 -9.40 11.29 -10.59
CA THR A 134 -8.68 10.87 -9.38
C THR A 134 -7.50 11.79 -9.09
N ARG A 135 -6.76 12.20 -10.13
CA ARG A 135 -5.66 13.16 -9.99
C ARG A 135 -6.13 14.49 -9.44
N GLN A 136 -7.23 15.05 -9.94
CA GLN A 136 -7.80 16.29 -9.43
C GLN A 136 -8.28 16.14 -7.97
N THR A 137 -8.88 15.00 -7.60
CA THR A 137 -9.24 14.71 -6.21
C THR A 137 -8.00 14.71 -5.31
N VAL A 138 -6.93 14.06 -5.73
CA VAL A 138 -5.65 14.01 -4.99
C VAL A 138 -5.06 15.40 -4.78
N ILE A 139 -5.04 16.23 -5.82
CA ILE A 139 -4.50 17.58 -5.74
C ILE A 139 -5.37 18.45 -4.81
N HIS A 140 -6.68 18.44 -4.98
CA HIS A 140 -7.56 19.40 -4.30
C HIS A 140 -8.00 18.94 -2.91
N GLN A 141 -8.29 17.65 -2.71
CA GLN A 141 -8.81 17.13 -1.43
C GLN A 141 -7.69 16.71 -0.47
N TYR A 142 -6.56 16.22 -1.00
CA TYR A 142 -5.40 15.84 -0.21
C TYR A 142 -4.27 16.88 -0.24
N HIS A 143 -4.47 17.99 -0.95
CA HIS A 143 -3.52 19.10 -1.05
C HIS A 143 -2.13 18.68 -1.53
N GLN A 144 -2.08 17.84 -2.55
CA GLN A 144 -0.82 17.34 -3.08
C GLN A 144 -0.25 18.26 -4.16
N ASP A 145 1.08 18.31 -4.26
CA ASP A 145 1.78 19.05 -5.29
C ASP A 145 1.47 18.45 -6.68
N PRO A 146 0.90 19.23 -7.60
CA PRO A 146 0.58 18.74 -8.95
C PRO A 146 1.78 18.18 -9.72
N ARG A 147 3.00 18.61 -9.38
CA ARG A 147 4.24 18.19 -10.06
C ARG A 147 4.61 16.74 -9.79
N LYS A 148 4.15 16.16 -8.66
CA LYS A 148 4.36 14.74 -8.34
C LYS A 148 3.16 13.84 -8.66
N CYS A 149 2.05 14.42 -9.17
CA CYS A 149 0.81 13.72 -9.47
C CYS A 149 0.67 13.50 -10.98
N PHE A 150 0.55 12.24 -11.41
CA PHE A 150 0.47 11.85 -12.81
C PHE A 150 -0.78 11.00 -13.06
N THR A 151 -1.42 11.21 -14.22
CA THR A 151 -2.50 10.32 -14.66
C THR A 151 -1.90 9.10 -15.37
N MET A 152 -2.23 7.90 -14.89
CA MET A 152 -1.78 6.63 -15.43
C MET A 152 -2.97 5.67 -15.50
N HIS A 153 -3.56 5.54 -16.69
CA HIS A 153 -4.72 4.67 -16.87
C HIS A 153 -4.37 3.19 -16.68
N ASN A 154 -5.30 2.43 -16.12
CA ASN A 154 -5.16 0.98 -16.03
C ASN A 154 -5.07 0.36 -17.43
N ALA A 155 -4.17 -0.60 -17.58
CA ALA A 155 -4.05 -1.37 -18.80
C ALA A 155 -5.24 -2.33 -18.95
N VAL A 156 -5.67 -2.54 -20.17
CA VAL A 156 -6.68 -3.54 -20.54
C VAL A 156 -6.12 -4.44 -21.64
N TYR A 157 -6.48 -5.71 -21.57
CA TYR A 157 -6.23 -6.61 -22.70
C TYR A 157 -7.12 -6.21 -23.87
N PRO A 158 -6.58 -6.03 -25.09
CA PRO A 158 -7.42 -5.81 -26.27
C PRO A 158 -8.42 -6.96 -26.39
N LEU A 159 -9.71 -6.64 -26.43
CA LEU A 159 -10.73 -7.64 -26.72
C LEU A 159 -10.43 -8.24 -28.10
N ARG A 160 -10.54 -9.58 -28.22
CA ARG A 160 -10.47 -10.23 -29.53
C ARG A 160 -11.54 -9.61 -30.45
N GLN A 161 -11.22 -9.47 -31.74
CA GLN A 161 -12.11 -8.81 -32.72
C GLN A 161 -13.51 -9.42 -32.72
N GLU A 162 -13.61 -10.73 -32.46
CA GLU A 162 -14.87 -11.49 -32.33
C GLU A 162 -15.81 -10.96 -31.22
N LEU A 163 -15.27 -10.26 -30.18
CA LEU A 163 -16.05 -9.68 -29.10
C LEU A 163 -16.43 -8.21 -29.37
N GLN A 164 -15.84 -7.57 -30.37
CA GLN A 164 -16.16 -6.19 -30.76
C GLN A 164 -17.46 -6.08 -31.54
N ASP A 165 -17.89 -7.18 -32.15
CA ASP A 165 -19.10 -7.26 -32.98
C ASP A 165 -20.37 -7.65 -32.20
N ILE A 166 -20.29 -7.72 -30.85
CA ILE A 166 -21.47 -7.97 -30.01
C ILE A 166 -22.35 -6.72 -30.02
N PRO A 167 -23.60 -6.78 -30.54
CA PRO A 167 -24.51 -5.64 -30.53
C PRO A 167 -24.74 -5.16 -29.10
N ARG A 168 -24.67 -3.86 -28.90
CA ARG A 168 -25.07 -3.27 -27.60
C ARG A 168 -26.58 -3.42 -27.48
N PRO A 169 -27.09 -3.87 -26.30
CA PRO A 169 -28.53 -3.85 -26.06
C PRO A 169 -29.05 -2.42 -26.18
N ASP A 170 -30.15 -2.26 -26.91
CA ASP A 170 -30.85 -0.98 -27.00
C ASP A 170 -31.34 -0.61 -25.59
N HIS A 171 -31.04 0.61 -25.15
CA HIS A 171 -31.50 1.17 -23.88
C HIS A 171 -32.87 1.79 -24.03
#